data_2ba6089d4ef75443f78c247d676ffe78
#
_entry.id   2ba6089d4ef75443f78c247d676ffe78
#
_cell.length_a   1.000
_cell.length_b   1.000
_cell.length_c   1.000
_cell.angle_alpha   90.00
_cell.angle_beta   90.00
_cell.angle_gamma   90.00
#
_symmetry.space_group_name_H-M   'P 1'
#
loop_
_entity.id
_entity.type
_entity.pdbx_description
1 polymer ?
#
loop_
_entity_poly.entity_id
_entity_poly.type
_entity_poly.pdbx_seq_one_letter_code
_entity_poly.pdbx_strand_id
1 'polypeptide(L)'
;MNARVASVLLAALASAGCTAADEEPILMPPIVVQSPLRLTGAIVQGASKRWFLAVYAPPRYGDPVPVEITAYCLTRTQTRRGRYVRAGIVATDPKLFPLSRYLELYVGRRYMGRFLIDDTGLKIKGNKIDIWMPTCREARIFGRRKGTAVLVPREPTITLAGKPR
;
A
#
# COMPACT_ATOMS: atom_id res chain seq x y z
N MET A 1 -18.50 -29.33 79.35
CA MET A 1 -19.01 -28.07 79.96
C MET A 1 -18.51 -26.92 79.12
N ASN A 2 -19.41 -26.07 78.79
CA ASN A 2 -19.26 -24.77 78.08
C ASN A 2 -19.07 -24.77 76.59
N ALA A 3 -20.21 -24.64 75.93
CA ALA A 3 -20.42 -24.20 74.60
C ALA A 3 -19.99 -22.73 74.43
N ARG A 4 -19.31 -22.39 73.33
CA ARG A 4 -19.28 -21.04 72.83
C ARG A 4 -19.64 -21.05 71.33
N VAL A 5 -20.76 -20.46 71.08
CA VAL A 5 -21.34 -20.14 69.78
C VAL A 5 -20.43 -19.14 69.10
N ALA A 6 -19.94 -19.47 67.93
CA ALA A 6 -19.23 -18.51 67.03
C ALA A 6 -20.16 -18.17 65.88
N SER A 7 -20.62 -16.93 65.87
CA SER A 7 -21.41 -16.33 64.82
C SER A 7 -20.60 -16.28 63.50
N VAL A 8 -21.18 -16.86 62.48
CA VAL A 8 -20.64 -16.73 61.08
C VAL A 8 -21.17 -15.45 60.49
N LEU A 9 -20.30 -14.49 60.32
CA LEU A 9 -20.57 -13.28 59.49
C LEU A 9 -20.50 -13.69 58.03
N LEU A 10 -21.63 -13.63 57.35
CA LEU A 10 -21.74 -13.81 55.91
C LEU A 10 -21.30 -12.50 55.21
N ALA A 11 -20.09 -12.43 54.70
CA ALA A 11 -19.64 -11.33 53.85
C ALA A 11 -20.18 -11.55 52.45
N ALA A 12 -21.11 -10.71 52.02
CA ALA A 12 -21.58 -10.63 50.66
C ALA A 12 -20.49 -10.03 49.78
N LEU A 13 -19.88 -10.83 48.93
CA LEU A 13 -19.01 -10.37 47.83
C LEU A 13 -19.91 -9.83 46.72
N ALA A 14 -19.93 -8.50 46.62
CA ALA A 14 -20.48 -7.82 45.44
C ALA A 14 -19.54 -8.10 44.24
N SER A 15 -19.99 -8.97 43.33
CA SER A 15 -19.36 -9.15 42.03
C SER A 15 -19.60 -7.91 41.19
N ALA A 16 -18.59 -7.06 41.10
CA ALA A 16 -18.55 -5.99 40.08
C ALA A 16 -18.48 -6.68 38.72
N GLY A 17 -19.61 -6.70 38.01
CA GLY A 17 -19.68 -7.11 36.62
C GLY A 17 -18.85 -6.13 35.77
N CYS A 18 -17.75 -6.63 35.22
CA CYS A 18 -17.15 -6.00 34.07
C CYS A 18 -18.15 -6.10 32.90
N THR A 19 -18.85 -5.02 32.62
CA THR A 19 -19.55 -4.87 31.35
C THR A 19 -18.47 -4.72 30.30
N ALA A 20 -18.27 -5.77 29.49
CA ALA A 20 -17.55 -5.66 28.25
C ALA A 20 -18.25 -4.56 27.44
N ALA A 21 -17.52 -3.48 27.19
CA ALA A 21 -17.96 -2.51 26.22
C ALA A 21 -18.05 -3.24 24.87
N ASP A 22 -19.27 -3.32 24.33
CA ASP A 22 -19.50 -3.74 22.96
C ASP A 22 -18.74 -2.78 22.05
N GLU A 23 -17.52 -3.17 21.67
CA GLU A 23 -16.83 -2.56 20.56
C GLU A 23 -17.63 -2.90 19.29
N GLU A 24 -18.49 -1.97 18.91
CA GLU A 24 -19.10 -2.01 17.59
C GLU A 24 -17.97 -2.16 16.55
N PRO A 25 -18.04 -3.18 15.68
CA PRO A 25 -17.07 -3.30 14.60
C PRO A 25 -17.19 -2.02 13.76
N ILE A 26 -16.10 -1.24 13.68
CA ILE A 26 -16.01 -0.10 12.78
C ILE A 26 -16.19 -0.67 11.38
N LEU A 27 -17.42 -0.65 10.90
CA LEU A 27 -17.76 -0.92 9.50
C LEU A 27 -17.10 0.19 8.70
N MET A 28 -15.89 -0.10 8.20
CA MET A 28 -15.30 0.73 7.17
C MET A 28 -16.28 0.74 5.99
N PRO A 29 -16.69 1.91 5.51
CA PRO A 29 -17.55 1.96 4.33
C PRO A 29 -16.84 1.19 3.20
N PRO A 30 -17.58 0.43 2.38
CA PRO A 30 -16.99 -0.25 1.25
C PRO A 30 -16.26 0.81 0.43
N ILE A 31 -14.98 0.56 0.15
CA ILE A 31 -14.21 1.37 -0.78
C ILE A 31 -14.92 1.21 -2.11
N VAL A 32 -15.77 2.15 -2.42
CA VAL A 32 -16.36 2.27 -3.76
C VAL A 32 -15.19 2.62 -4.66
N VAL A 33 -14.61 1.62 -5.28
CA VAL A 33 -13.68 1.79 -6.39
C VAL A 33 -14.50 2.36 -7.53
N GLN A 34 -14.68 3.68 -7.50
CA GLN A 34 -15.18 4.38 -8.66
C GLN A 34 -14.09 4.30 -9.72
N SER A 35 -14.28 3.39 -10.66
CA SER A 35 -13.43 3.30 -11.84
C SER A 35 -13.41 4.69 -12.50
N PRO A 36 -12.24 5.32 -12.67
CA PRO A 36 -12.16 6.63 -13.32
C PRO A 36 -12.29 6.53 -14.85
N LEU A 37 -12.97 5.52 -15.35
CA LEU A 37 -13.35 5.41 -16.75
C LEU A 37 -14.77 5.98 -16.93
N ARG A 38 -14.94 7.26 -16.67
CA ARG A 38 -15.95 8.00 -17.41
C ARG A 38 -15.42 8.17 -18.83
N LEU A 39 -15.66 7.16 -19.64
CA LEU A 39 -15.79 7.32 -21.08
C LEU A 39 -17.01 8.22 -21.30
N THR A 40 -16.81 9.54 -21.29
CA THR A 40 -17.72 10.42 -21.98
C THR A 40 -17.56 10.10 -23.46
N GLY A 41 -18.28 9.06 -23.90
CA GLY A 41 -18.41 8.70 -25.31
C GLY A 41 -19.21 9.78 -26.01
N ALA A 42 -18.53 10.77 -26.52
CA ALA A 42 -19.06 11.47 -27.68
C ALA A 42 -19.03 10.47 -28.83
N ILE A 43 -20.18 9.90 -29.19
CA ILE A 43 -20.34 9.12 -30.42
C ILE A 43 -20.17 10.09 -31.58
N VAL A 44 -18.96 10.19 -32.08
CA VAL A 44 -18.72 10.79 -33.39
C VAL A 44 -18.87 9.67 -34.41
N GLN A 45 -20.03 9.59 -35.01
CA GLN A 45 -20.25 8.79 -36.23
C GLN A 45 -19.38 9.39 -37.35
N GLY A 46 -18.34 8.69 -37.73
CA GLY A 46 -17.44 9.04 -38.80
C GLY A 46 -16.35 8.00 -38.93
N ALA A 47 -16.46 7.13 -39.94
CA ALA A 47 -15.52 6.08 -40.23
C ALA A 47 -14.12 6.64 -40.52
N SER A 48 -13.27 6.58 -39.51
CA SER A 48 -11.81 6.50 -39.72
C SER A 48 -11.25 5.77 -38.52
N LYS A 49 -10.44 4.73 -38.80
CA LYS A 49 -9.70 3.93 -37.81
C LYS A 49 -8.76 4.88 -37.04
N ARG A 50 -9.29 5.63 -36.08
CA ARG A 50 -8.46 6.34 -35.11
C ARG A 50 -8.00 5.30 -34.10
N TRP A 51 -6.77 4.91 -34.20
CA TRP A 51 -6.03 4.23 -33.15
C TRP A 51 -6.11 5.12 -31.92
N PHE A 52 -6.92 4.71 -30.93
CA PHE A 52 -6.86 5.35 -29.63
C PHE A 52 -5.49 5.01 -29.03
N LEU A 53 -4.55 5.91 -29.18
CA LEU A 53 -3.37 5.93 -28.34
C LEU A 53 -3.92 6.19 -26.92
N ALA A 54 -4.04 5.13 -26.15
CA ALA A 54 -4.24 5.28 -24.71
C ALA A 54 -3.02 6.02 -24.18
N VAL A 55 -3.14 7.33 -24.03
CA VAL A 55 -2.14 8.13 -23.36
C VAL A 55 -2.16 7.68 -21.92
N TYR A 56 -1.20 6.85 -21.54
CA TYR A 56 -0.97 6.49 -20.16
C TYR A 56 -0.54 7.75 -19.40
N ALA A 57 -1.51 8.46 -18.86
CA ALA A 57 -1.20 9.51 -17.91
C ALA A 57 -0.68 8.84 -16.64
N PRO A 58 0.41 9.35 -16.03
CA PRO A 58 0.88 8.83 -14.76
C PRO A 58 -0.23 8.99 -13.71
N PRO A 59 -0.39 8.01 -12.78
CA PRO A 59 -1.40 8.08 -11.74
C PRO A 59 -1.16 9.30 -10.84
N ARG A 60 -2.23 9.83 -10.29
CA ARG A 60 -2.14 10.91 -9.30
C ARG A 60 -1.64 10.35 -7.96
N TYR A 61 -1.15 11.23 -7.10
CA TYR A 61 -0.85 10.86 -5.73
C TYR A 61 -2.10 10.35 -5.02
N GLY A 62 -1.97 9.21 -4.33
CA GLY A 62 -3.07 8.57 -3.62
C GLY A 62 -3.90 7.60 -4.46
N ASP A 63 -3.80 7.62 -5.79
CA ASP A 63 -4.55 6.70 -6.65
C ASP A 63 -4.02 5.27 -6.53
N PRO A 64 -4.84 4.28 -6.17
CA PRO A 64 -4.43 2.88 -6.14
C PRO A 64 -4.36 2.31 -7.56
N VAL A 65 -3.19 1.81 -7.93
CA VAL A 65 -2.94 1.19 -9.24
C VAL A 65 -2.70 -0.31 -9.04
N PRO A 66 -3.46 -1.19 -9.69
CA PRO A 66 -3.18 -2.62 -9.66
C PRO A 66 -1.89 -2.92 -10.41
N VAL A 67 -0.98 -3.69 -9.79
CA VAL A 67 0.35 -3.99 -10.33
C VAL A 67 0.72 -5.45 -10.15
N GLU A 68 1.64 -5.91 -11.03
CA GLU A 68 2.38 -7.14 -10.85
C GLU A 68 3.71 -6.82 -10.20
N ILE A 69 4.00 -7.45 -9.06
CA ILE A 69 5.19 -7.20 -8.27
C ILE A 69 6.12 -8.42 -8.36
N THR A 70 7.36 -8.18 -8.74
CA THR A 70 8.46 -9.15 -8.74
C THR A 70 9.62 -8.65 -7.90
N ALA A 71 10.67 -9.45 -7.78
CA ALA A 71 11.88 -9.04 -7.07
C ALA A 71 13.14 -9.42 -7.83
N TYR A 72 14.16 -8.58 -7.71
CA TYR A 72 15.50 -8.81 -8.29
C TYR A 72 16.61 -8.63 -7.26
N CYS A 73 17.80 -9.17 -7.55
CA CYS A 73 18.90 -9.27 -6.60
C CYS A 73 20.26 -8.86 -7.15
N LEU A 74 20.30 -7.97 -8.16
CA LEU A 74 21.57 -7.48 -8.69
C LEU A 74 22.34 -6.73 -7.61
N THR A 75 23.65 -7.01 -7.48
CA THR A 75 24.54 -6.34 -6.54
C THR A 75 25.62 -5.59 -7.32
N ARG A 76 26.19 -4.55 -6.71
CA ARG A 76 27.27 -3.73 -7.29
C ARG A 76 26.92 -3.09 -8.64
N THR A 77 25.62 -3.00 -8.97
CA THR A 77 25.15 -2.32 -10.17
C THR A 77 24.55 -0.96 -9.83
N GLN A 78 24.58 -0.08 -10.76
CA GLN A 78 23.93 1.22 -10.63
C GLN A 78 22.50 1.18 -11.20
N THR A 79 21.60 1.84 -10.51
CA THR A 79 20.24 2.09 -10.99
C THR A 79 20.26 3.02 -12.21
N ARG A 80 19.15 3.17 -12.90
CA ARG A 80 19.00 4.15 -13.99
C ARG A 80 19.37 5.58 -13.58
N ARG A 81 19.30 5.88 -12.27
CA ARG A 81 19.68 7.19 -11.71
C ARG A 81 21.15 7.29 -11.28
N GLY A 82 21.98 6.31 -11.62
CA GLY A 82 23.41 6.30 -11.31
C GLY A 82 23.77 6.04 -9.85
N ARG A 83 22.83 5.55 -9.04
CA ARG A 83 23.06 5.18 -7.63
C ARG A 83 23.18 3.67 -7.49
N TYR A 84 23.96 3.20 -6.55
CA TYR A 84 24.02 1.77 -6.27
C TYR A 84 22.67 1.24 -5.78
N VAL A 85 22.36 0.03 -6.21
CA VAL A 85 21.17 -0.72 -5.74
C VAL A 85 21.23 -0.93 -4.23
N ARG A 86 20.09 -0.82 -3.57
CA ARG A 86 19.97 -0.92 -2.11
C ARG A 86 18.53 -1.25 -1.71
N ALA A 87 18.35 -1.57 -0.43
CA ALA A 87 17.01 -1.75 0.11
C ALA A 87 16.14 -0.47 -0.03
N GLY A 88 14.84 -0.67 -0.22
CA GLY A 88 13.87 0.42 -0.34
C GLY A 88 13.78 1.06 -1.72
N ILE A 89 14.38 0.46 -2.77
CA ILE A 89 14.21 0.91 -4.15
C ILE A 89 13.40 -0.10 -4.98
N VAL A 90 12.80 0.43 -6.05
CA VAL A 90 12.10 -0.37 -7.06
C VAL A 90 12.46 0.09 -8.47
N ALA A 91 12.38 -0.85 -9.41
CA ALA A 91 12.36 -0.59 -10.84
C ALA A 91 10.92 -0.56 -11.35
N THR A 92 10.61 0.39 -12.21
CA THR A 92 9.25 0.59 -12.76
C THR A 92 9.30 1.00 -14.23
N ASP A 93 8.15 1.09 -14.88
CA ASP A 93 8.00 1.81 -16.14
C ASP A 93 7.88 3.31 -15.85
N PRO A 94 8.85 4.14 -16.30
CA PRO A 94 8.84 5.57 -16.01
C PRO A 94 7.67 6.33 -16.67
N LYS A 95 7.00 5.72 -17.65
CA LYS A 95 5.79 6.28 -18.27
C LYS A 95 4.60 6.28 -17.32
N LEU A 96 4.51 5.25 -16.47
CA LEU A 96 3.44 5.11 -15.48
C LEU A 96 3.88 5.60 -14.09
N PHE A 97 5.06 5.19 -13.66
CA PHE A 97 5.62 5.53 -12.35
C PHE A 97 6.95 6.29 -12.54
N PRO A 98 6.93 7.62 -12.55
CA PRO A 98 8.12 8.43 -12.85
C PRO A 98 9.23 8.23 -11.82
N LEU A 99 10.48 8.26 -12.29
CA LEU A 99 11.67 8.20 -11.43
C LEU A 99 11.67 9.33 -10.39
N SER A 100 12.38 9.12 -9.29
CA SER A 100 12.52 10.07 -8.16
C SER A 100 11.25 10.31 -7.35
N ARG A 101 10.21 9.53 -7.58
CA ARG A 101 8.99 9.53 -6.79
C ARG A 101 9.02 8.39 -5.79
N TYR A 102 8.14 8.46 -4.81
CA TYR A 102 7.91 7.38 -3.87
C TYR A 102 6.59 6.70 -4.16
N LEU A 103 6.53 5.41 -3.89
CA LEU A 103 5.30 4.66 -3.91
C LEU A 103 5.20 3.73 -2.69
N GLU A 104 4.00 3.44 -2.29
CA GLU A 104 3.69 2.42 -1.30
C GLU A 104 3.15 1.19 -2.00
N LEU A 105 3.58 0.01 -1.55
CA LEU A 105 3.18 -1.27 -2.11
C LEU A 105 2.35 -2.07 -1.12
N TYR A 106 1.31 -2.72 -1.65
CA TYR A 106 0.43 -3.60 -0.91
C TYR A 106 0.25 -4.92 -1.67
N VAL A 107 0.30 -6.05 -0.96
CA VAL A 107 -0.06 -7.37 -1.48
C VAL A 107 -1.31 -7.83 -0.74
N GLY A 108 -2.45 -7.81 -1.40
CA GLY A 108 -3.74 -7.90 -0.73
C GLY A 108 -3.92 -6.75 0.27
N ARG A 109 -4.15 -7.08 1.54
CA ARG A 109 -4.24 -6.09 2.64
C ARG A 109 -2.91 -5.81 3.34
N ARG A 110 -1.85 -6.54 2.99
CA ARG A 110 -0.55 -6.41 3.64
C ARG A 110 0.23 -5.26 3.04
N TYR A 111 0.59 -4.29 3.87
CA TYR A 111 1.53 -3.23 3.55
C TYR A 111 2.94 -3.80 3.43
N MET A 112 3.61 -3.56 2.31
CA MET A 112 4.95 -4.06 2.01
C MET A 112 6.03 -3.02 2.30
N GLY A 113 5.68 -1.76 2.35
CA GLY A 113 6.60 -0.67 2.59
C GLY A 113 6.48 0.47 1.58
N ARG A 114 7.27 1.50 1.86
CA ARG A 114 7.44 2.67 0.99
C ARG A 114 8.75 2.56 0.25
N PHE A 115 8.71 2.73 -1.06
CA PHE A 115 9.83 2.51 -1.96
C PHE A 115 10.13 3.74 -2.79
N LEU A 116 11.41 4.00 -3.03
CA LEU A 116 11.85 5.01 -3.97
C LEU A 116 11.91 4.40 -5.38
N ILE A 117 11.30 5.06 -6.35
CA ILE A 117 11.42 4.71 -7.77
C ILE A 117 12.77 5.22 -8.27
N ASP A 118 13.76 4.33 -8.33
CA ASP A 118 15.15 4.69 -8.62
C ASP A 118 15.70 4.00 -9.85
N ASP A 119 15.01 2.99 -10.35
CA ASP A 119 15.49 2.16 -11.45
C ASP A 119 14.41 1.89 -12.50
N THR A 120 14.87 1.36 -13.65
CA THR A 120 14.03 0.91 -14.76
C THR A 120 14.57 -0.41 -15.29
N GLY A 121 13.69 -1.23 -15.89
CA GLY A 121 14.10 -2.47 -16.53
C GLY A 121 13.56 -2.61 -17.94
N LEU A 122 14.31 -3.28 -18.83
CA LEU A 122 13.87 -3.54 -20.20
C LEU A 122 12.54 -4.32 -20.22
N LYS A 123 12.38 -5.25 -19.29
CA LYS A 123 11.18 -6.09 -19.14
C LYS A 123 10.14 -5.51 -18.18
N ILE A 124 10.46 -4.41 -17.48
CA ILE A 124 9.57 -3.77 -16.51
C ILE A 124 8.82 -2.68 -17.25
N LYS A 125 7.63 -3.02 -17.75
CA LYS A 125 6.76 -2.15 -18.53
C LYS A 125 5.33 -2.18 -18.02
N GLY A 126 4.65 -1.04 -18.15
CA GLY A 126 3.28 -0.87 -17.68
C GLY A 126 3.17 -1.07 -16.17
N ASN A 127 2.20 -1.85 -15.73
CA ASN A 127 1.89 -2.09 -14.32
C ASN A 127 2.83 -3.10 -13.64
N LYS A 128 4.09 -3.19 -14.06
CA LYS A 128 5.09 -4.05 -13.44
C LYS A 128 6.01 -3.25 -12.53
N ILE A 129 6.27 -3.82 -11.36
CA ILE A 129 7.19 -3.26 -10.37
C ILE A 129 8.14 -4.37 -9.93
N ASP A 130 9.42 -4.05 -9.87
CA ASP A 130 10.46 -5.00 -9.46
C ASP A 130 11.19 -4.46 -8.24
N ILE A 131 11.07 -5.16 -7.11
CA ILE A 131 11.65 -4.74 -5.82
C ILE A 131 13.07 -5.27 -5.74
N TRP A 132 14.03 -4.40 -5.38
CA TRP A 132 15.36 -4.89 -5.08
C TRP A 132 15.40 -5.62 -3.73
N MET A 133 16.07 -6.77 -3.72
CA MET A 133 16.30 -7.58 -2.52
C MET A 133 17.79 -7.90 -2.38
N PRO A 134 18.31 -7.99 -1.13
CA PRO A 134 19.75 -8.17 -0.89
C PRO A 134 20.28 -9.52 -1.39
N THR A 135 19.45 -10.56 -1.41
CA THR A 135 19.82 -11.90 -1.84
C THR A 135 18.91 -12.44 -2.94
N CYS A 136 19.51 -13.21 -3.85
CA CYS A 136 18.74 -13.88 -4.91
C CYS A 136 17.83 -14.99 -4.35
N ARG A 137 18.16 -15.51 -3.16
CA ARG A 137 17.28 -16.46 -2.48
C ARG A 137 15.96 -15.79 -2.06
N GLU A 138 16.03 -14.62 -1.45
CA GLU A 138 14.84 -13.85 -1.05
C GLU A 138 14.01 -13.44 -2.25
N ALA A 139 14.66 -12.94 -3.32
CA ALA A 139 13.97 -12.59 -4.55
C ALA A 139 13.22 -13.77 -5.18
N ARG A 140 13.83 -14.97 -5.17
CA ARG A 140 13.16 -16.20 -5.66
C ARG A 140 11.99 -16.62 -4.77
N ILE A 141 12.15 -16.53 -3.46
CA ILE A 141 11.06 -16.84 -2.49
C ILE A 141 9.92 -15.84 -2.63
N PHE A 142 10.23 -14.57 -2.84
CA PHE A 142 9.23 -13.56 -3.09
C PHE A 142 8.38 -13.89 -4.31
N GLY A 143 9.03 -14.28 -5.41
CA GLY A 143 8.37 -14.68 -6.67
C GLY A 143 7.58 -13.54 -7.30
N ARG A 144 6.45 -13.91 -7.91
CA ARG A 144 5.54 -12.98 -8.59
C ARG A 144 4.24 -12.85 -7.80
N ARG A 145 3.79 -11.62 -7.55
CA ARG A 145 2.60 -11.34 -6.77
C ARG A 145 1.76 -10.26 -7.42
N LYS A 146 0.44 -10.37 -7.31
CA LYS A 146 -0.47 -9.28 -7.63
C LYS A 146 -0.60 -8.38 -6.41
N GLY A 147 -0.59 -7.07 -6.64
CA GLY A 147 -0.67 -6.09 -5.57
C GLY A 147 -1.22 -4.76 -6.05
N THR A 148 -1.10 -3.77 -5.18
CA THR A 148 -1.49 -2.39 -5.45
C THR A 148 -0.32 -1.47 -5.15
N ALA A 149 -0.08 -0.51 -6.04
CA ALA A 149 0.88 0.57 -5.84
C ALA A 149 0.14 1.89 -5.71
N VAL A 150 0.59 2.73 -4.79
CA VAL A 150 0.06 4.08 -4.57
C VAL A 150 1.21 5.06 -4.62
N LEU A 151 1.19 6.03 -5.54
CA LEU A 151 2.17 7.11 -5.54
C LEU A 151 1.95 8.01 -4.32
N VAL A 152 3.03 8.31 -3.61
CA VAL A 152 2.98 9.16 -2.40
C VAL A 152 3.98 10.30 -2.49
N PRO A 153 3.73 11.45 -1.84
CA PRO A 153 4.66 12.56 -1.77
C PRO A 153 6.00 12.14 -1.17
N ARG A 154 7.06 12.89 -1.45
CA ARG A 154 8.41 12.58 -0.94
C ARG A 154 8.47 12.53 0.59
N GLU A 155 7.75 13.44 1.24
CA GLU A 155 7.60 13.48 2.69
C GLU A 155 6.12 13.33 3.05
N PRO A 156 5.80 12.61 4.16
CA PRO A 156 4.47 12.73 4.72
C PRO A 156 4.28 14.21 5.03
N THR A 157 3.25 14.83 4.46
CA THR A 157 2.86 16.20 4.85
C THR A 157 2.47 16.13 6.32
N ILE A 158 3.41 16.42 7.21
CA ILE A 158 3.08 16.67 8.60
C ILE A 158 2.37 18.02 8.56
N THR A 159 1.05 17.97 8.43
CA THR A 159 0.23 19.15 8.71
C THR A 159 0.39 19.38 10.21
N LEU A 160 1.33 20.22 10.60
CA LEU A 160 1.34 20.77 11.94
C LEU A 160 0.01 21.49 12.07
N ALA A 161 -0.93 20.85 12.77
CA ALA A 161 -2.16 21.49 13.19
C ALA A 161 -1.76 22.82 13.83
N GLY A 162 -2.18 23.92 13.20
CA GLY A 162 -1.72 25.25 13.55
C GLY A 162 -1.86 25.50 15.06
N LYS A 163 -0.77 25.91 15.65
CA LYS A 163 -0.80 26.46 17.02
C LYS A 163 -1.84 27.58 17.02
N PRO A 164 -2.90 27.51 17.84
CA PRO A 164 -3.84 28.63 17.96
C PRO A 164 -3.08 29.83 18.47
N ARG A 165 -3.26 30.98 17.83
CA ARG A 165 -2.75 32.28 18.27
C ARG A 165 -3.50 32.75 19.49
#